data_87fafe0b29e146910caca7cb1b17ed78
#
_entry.id   87fafe0b29e146910caca7cb1b17ed78
#
_cell.length_a   1.000
_cell.length_b   1.000
_cell.length_c   1.000
_cell.angle_alpha   90.00
_cell.angle_beta   90.00
_cell.angle_gamma   90.00
#
_symmetry.space_group_name_H-M   'P 1'
#
loop_
_entity.id
_entity.type
_entity.pdbx_description
1 polymer ?
#
loop_
_entity_poly.entity_id
_entity_poly.type
_entity_poly.pdbx_seq_one_letter_code
_entity_poly.pdbx_strand_id
1 'polypeptide(L)'
;MIVLSAVAVKGFSQTAPAQNADLAVATFEAQNFDFGKIKQGTPVTHEFKFTNTGKVPMIITNVAASCGCTTPDWSKEPIAPGGKGFIKATFNAASVGAFNKAVTVTANIPNGTVQLFIKGEVQQNAVVNNK
;
A
#
# COMPACT_ATOMS: atom_id res chain seq x y z
N MET A 1 16.85 3.97 65.06
CA MET A 1 17.03 3.70 64.33
C MET A 1 16.29 3.48 63.30
N ILE A 2 16.11 3.61 62.52
CA ILE A 2 15.35 3.44 61.62
C ILE A 2 15.61 3.28 60.38
N VAL A 3 15.19 2.97 59.67
CA VAL A 3 15.40 2.72 58.60
C VAL A 3 14.74 2.84 57.69
N LEU A 4 14.59 2.97 56.96
CA LEU A 4 13.94 3.14 56.07
C LEU A 4 14.09 2.64 54.89
N SER A 5 13.69 2.46 54.30
CA SER A 5 13.71 1.91 53.33
C SER A 5 13.35 2.32 52.22
N ALA A 6 13.48 2.45 51.54
CA ALA A 6 13.18 2.93 50.52
C ALA A 6 12.80 2.19 49.53
N VAL A 7 12.25 2.22 49.00
CA VAL A 7 11.79 1.51 48.13
C VAL A 7 11.84 1.84 46.89
N ALA A 8 12.04 1.66 46.21
CA ALA A 8 12.16 1.89 45.09
C ALA A 8 11.37 1.50 44.20
N VAL A 9 11.05 1.71 43.65
CA VAL A 9 10.20 1.36 42.88
C VAL A 9 10.50 1.45 41.66
N LYS A 10 10.37 1.17 40.94
CA LYS A 10 10.58 1.17 39.84
C LYS A 10 9.83 1.28 38.93
N GLY A 11 9.67 1.64 38.51
CA GLY A 11 8.84 1.85 37.62
C GLY A 11 9.04 1.34 36.41
N PHE A 12 8.62 1.15 35.77
CA PHE A 12 8.77 0.65 34.75
C PHE A 12 8.14 1.00 33.80
N SER A 13 8.00 1.24 33.27
CA SER A 13 7.51 1.61 32.44
C SER A 13 7.18 1.16 31.34
N GLN A 14 6.98 0.92 30.78
CA GLN A 14 6.63 0.47 29.88
C GLN A 14 6.09 1.01 29.04
N THR A 15 5.89 1.26 28.58
CA THR A 15 5.39 1.76 27.93
C THR A 15 5.40 1.78 26.74
N ALA A 16 5.27 1.63 26.39
CA ALA A 16 5.18 1.80 25.46
C ALA A 16 5.02 1.59 24.24
N PRO A 17 5.25 1.89 23.70
CA PRO A 17 5.16 1.81 22.42
C PRO A 17 5.13 0.56 21.92
N ALA A 18 4.71 -0.17 22.47
CA ALA A 18 4.71 -1.35 22.00
C ALA A 18 4.06 -1.43 20.77
N GLN A 19 3.22 -0.59 20.44
CA GLN A 19 2.66 -0.73 19.30
C GLN A 19 3.57 -0.86 18.20
N ASN A 20 4.58 -0.22 18.09
CA ASN A 20 5.46 -0.36 16.98
C ASN A 20 6.04 -1.69 16.88
N ALA A 21 6.14 -2.38 17.97
CA ALA A 21 6.74 -3.68 17.92
C ALA A 21 5.84 -4.66 17.25
N ASP A 22 4.55 -4.38 17.20
CA ASP A 22 3.62 -5.30 16.61
C ASP A 22 3.23 -4.93 15.22
N LEU A 23 3.95 -4.01 14.61
CA LEU A 23 3.57 -3.56 13.27
C LEU A 23 4.62 -3.96 12.25
N ALA A 24 4.15 -4.31 11.09
CA ALA A 24 5.01 -4.51 9.96
C ALA A 24 5.29 -3.17 9.33
N VAL A 25 6.20 -3.12 8.39
CA VAL A 25 6.51 -1.89 7.68
C VAL A 25 6.60 -2.23 6.20
N ALA A 26 5.79 -1.57 5.40
CA ALA A 26 5.80 -1.80 3.97
C ALA A 26 6.67 -0.74 3.31
N THR A 27 7.77 -1.14 2.72
CA THR A 27 8.64 -0.23 2.01
C THR A 27 8.46 -0.50 0.53
N PHE A 28 7.80 0.41 -0.14
CA PHE A 28 7.49 0.25 -1.55
C PHE A 28 8.62 0.78 -2.42
N GLU A 29 8.86 0.12 -3.54
CA GLU A 29 9.84 0.63 -4.49
C GLU A 29 9.37 1.95 -5.06
N ALA A 30 8.06 2.10 -5.24
CA ALA A 30 7.46 3.35 -5.65
C ALA A 30 6.00 3.29 -5.29
N GLN A 31 5.42 4.42 -4.96
CA GLN A 31 4.02 4.46 -4.60
C GLN A 31 3.19 5.16 -5.66
N ASN A 32 3.81 5.59 -6.74
CA ASN A 32 3.11 6.25 -7.83
C ASN A 32 3.57 5.63 -9.13
N PHE A 33 2.67 5.51 -10.07
CA PHE A 33 3.05 5.01 -11.38
C PHE A 33 2.26 5.75 -12.44
N ASP A 34 2.97 6.22 -13.46
CA ASP A 34 2.36 6.96 -14.56
C ASP A 34 2.41 6.06 -15.78
N PHE A 35 1.24 5.63 -16.25
CA PHE A 35 1.17 4.81 -17.44
C PHE A 35 1.44 5.61 -18.71
N GLY A 36 1.40 6.94 -18.61
CA GLY A 36 1.52 7.74 -19.81
C GLY A 36 0.25 7.69 -20.63
N LYS A 37 0.40 7.70 -21.93
CA LYS A 37 -0.76 7.66 -22.81
C LYS A 37 -1.12 6.22 -23.10
N ILE A 38 -2.36 5.88 -22.88
CA ILE A 38 -2.81 4.51 -23.08
C ILE A 38 -4.06 4.52 -23.95
N LYS A 39 -4.37 3.36 -24.50
CA LYS A 39 -5.43 3.23 -25.46
C LYS A 39 -6.75 2.96 -24.77
N GLN A 40 -7.77 3.67 -25.17
CA GLN A 40 -9.09 3.47 -24.62
C GLN A 40 -9.54 2.02 -24.79
N GLY A 41 -10.08 1.47 -23.76
CA GLY A 41 -10.62 0.12 -23.80
C GLY A 41 -9.60 -0.99 -23.61
N THR A 42 -8.32 -0.64 -23.49
CA THR A 42 -7.30 -1.66 -23.25
C THR A 42 -6.83 -1.52 -21.81
N PRO A 43 -7.18 -2.47 -20.95
CA PRO A 43 -6.80 -2.37 -19.54
C PRO A 43 -5.29 -2.39 -19.39
N VAL A 44 -4.80 -1.68 -18.38
CA VAL A 44 -3.39 -1.66 -18.05
C VAL A 44 -3.22 -2.01 -16.59
N THR A 45 -2.13 -2.69 -16.28
CA THR A 45 -1.87 -3.16 -14.93
C THR A 45 -0.48 -2.75 -14.49
N HIS A 46 -0.38 -2.31 -13.25
CA HIS A 46 0.92 -2.06 -12.65
C HIS A 46 1.00 -2.81 -11.35
N GLU A 47 2.16 -3.37 -11.08
CA GLU A 47 2.40 -4.09 -9.85
C GLU A 47 3.31 -3.26 -8.97
N PHE A 48 2.81 -2.83 -7.83
CA PHE A 48 3.61 -2.11 -6.85
C PHE A 48 4.27 -3.13 -5.95
N LYS A 49 5.58 -3.19 -5.97
CA LYS A 49 6.29 -4.17 -5.17
C LYS A 49 6.79 -3.53 -3.89
N PHE A 50 6.77 -4.29 -2.83
CA PHE A 50 7.23 -3.78 -1.55
C PHE A 50 7.95 -4.87 -0.78
N THR A 51 8.71 -4.44 0.22
CA THR A 51 9.39 -5.34 1.12
C THR A 51 8.89 -5.05 2.53
N ASN A 52 8.60 -6.09 3.30
CA ASN A 52 8.27 -5.89 4.69
C ASN A 52 9.58 -5.68 5.45
N THR A 53 9.86 -4.43 5.77
CA THR A 53 11.10 -4.10 6.46
C THR A 53 10.89 -4.02 7.97
N GLY A 54 9.72 -4.42 8.43
CA GLY A 54 9.45 -4.46 9.86
C GLY A 54 9.91 -5.76 10.47
N LYS A 55 9.47 -6.02 11.67
CA LYS A 55 9.94 -7.18 12.41
C LYS A 55 8.89 -8.24 12.62
N VAL A 56 7.66 -7.99 12.18
CA VAL A 56 6.60 -9.00 12.30
C VAL A 56 5.99 -9.21 10.92
N PRO A 57 5.30 -10.33 10.71
CA PRO A 57 4.69 -10.58 9.41
C PRO A 57 3.65 -9.51 9.09
N MET A 58 3.58 -9.13 7.82
CA MET A 58 2.61 -8.15 7.40
C MET A 58 1.39 -8.86 6.84
N ILE A 59 0.23 -8.45 7.29
CA ILE A 59 -1.02 -9.02 6.84
C ILE A 59 -1.84 -7.92 6.22
N ILE A 60 -2.13 -8.06 4.93
CA ILE A 60 -2.95 -7.11 4.23
C ILE A 60 -4.38 -7.56 4.39
N THR A 61 -5.22 -6.71 4.96
CA THR A 61 -6.58 -7.09 5.23
C THR A 61 -7.55 -6.55 4.19
N ASN A 62 -7.15 -5.53 3.46
CA ASN A 62 -8.03 -4.99 2.44
C ASN A 62 -7.25 -4.10 1.48
N VAL A 63 -7.69 -4.05 0.25
CA VAL A 63 -7.15 -3.13 -0.73
C VAL A 63 -8.35 -2.58 -1.49
N ALA A 64 -8.52 -1.28 -1.47
CA ALA A 64 -9.69 -0.65 -2.07
C ALA A 64 -9.26 0.40 -3.08
N ALA A 65 -9.87 0.38 -4.24
CA ALA A 65 -9.60 1.38 -5.26
C ALA A 65 -10.59 2.52 -5.13
N SER A 66 -10.17 3.70 -5.56
CA SER A 66 -11.02 4.87 -5.42
C SER A 66 -12.18 4.88 -6.40
N CYS A 67 -12.18 4.01 -7.39
CA CYS A 67 -13.33 3.90 -8.28
C CYS A 67 -13.47 2.46 -8.76
N GLY A 68 -14.62 2.14 -9.29
CA GLY A 68 -14.83 0.80 -9.82
C GLY A 68 -14.09 0.54 -11.12
N CYS A 69 -13.42 1.54 -11.65
CA CYS A 69 -12.66 1.37 -12.87
C CYS A 69 -11.27 0.80 -12.62
N THR A 70 -10.91 0.61 -11.38
CA THR A 70 -9.62 0.04 -11.00
C THR A 70 -9.87 -1.19 -10.15
N THR A 71 -9.26 -2.29 -10.54
CA THR A 71 -9.43 -3.55 -9.83
C THR A 71 -8.12 -3.92 -9.16
N PRO A 72 -8.11 -4.02 -7.84
CA PRO A 72 -6.87 -4.36 -7.14
C PRO A 72 -6.71 -5.85 -6.94
N ASP A 73 -5.45 -6.26 -6.83
CA ASP A 73 -5.13 -7.61 -6.40
C ASP A 73 -3.88 -7.50 -5.55
N TRP A 74 -3.64 -8.45 -4.67
CA TRP A 74 -2.53 -8.30 -3.73
C TRP A 74 -2.13 -9.64 -3.15
N SER A 75 -0.98 -9.62 -2.47
CA SER A 75 -0.49 -10.81 -1.78
C SER A 75 -1.46 -11.18 -0.68
N LYS A 76 -2.01 -12.38 -0.74
CA LYS A 76 -3.01 -12.81 0.22
C LYS A 76 -2.42 -13.46 1.45
N GLU A 77 -1.18 -13.88 1.39
CA GLU A 77 -0.57 -14.56 2.52
C GLU A 77 0.28 -13.61 3.32
N PRO A 78 0.53 -13.88 4.57
CA PRO A 78 1.38 -13.01 5.37
C PRO A 78 2.75 -12.87 4.73
N ILE A 79 3.30 -11.66 4.75
CA ILE A 79 4.61 -11.40 4.19
C ILE A 79 5.58 -11.35 5.36
N ALA A 80 6.50 -12.30 5.42
CA ALA A 80 7.44 -12.38 6.51
C ALA A 80 8.36 -11.17 6.55
N PRO A 81 8.96 -10.88 7.71
CA PRO A 81 9.94 -9.80 7.77
C PRO A 81 11.04 -10.06 6.75
N GLY A 82 11.37 -9.05 5.99
CA GLY A 82 12.33 -9.20 4.92
C GLY A 82 11.76 -9.77 3.65
N GLY A 83 10.53 -10.23 3.69
CA GLY A 83 9.89 -10.80 2.51
C GLY A 83 9.31 -9.73 1.61
N LYS A 84 8.92 -10.15 0.42
CA LYS A 84 8.40 -9.22 -0.56
C LYS A 84 6.97 -9.55 -0.90
N GLY A 85 6.23 -8.52 -1.19
CA GLY A 85 4.84 -8.69 -1.60
C GLY A 85 4.52 -7.76 -2.74
N PHE A 86 3.28 -7.78 -3.15
CA PHE A 86 2.86 -6.95 -4.27
C PHE A 86 1.44 -6.46 -4.09
N ILE A 87 1.15 -5.33 -4.73
CA ILE A 87 -0.19 -4.82 -4.91
C ILE A 87 -0.33 -4.53 -6.39
N LYS A 88 -1.29 -5.15 -7.04
CA LYS A 88 -1.54 -4.89 -8.45
C LYS A 88 -2.74 -3.99 -8.61
N ALA A 89 -2.69 -3.11 -9.56
CA ALA A 89 -3.83 -2.27 -9.87
C ALA A 89 -4.06 -2.33 -11.37
N THR A 90 -5.26 -2.71 -11.76
CA THR A 90 -5.64 -2.80 -13.16
C THR A 90 -6.69 -1.75 -13.44
N PHE A 91 -6.38 -0.85 -14.36
CA PHE A 91 -7.28 0.22 -14.73
C PHE A 91 -7.94 -0.14 -16.07
N ASN A 92 -9.26 -0.02 -16.15
CA ASN A 92 -9.96 -0.52 -17.31
C ASN A 92 -9.93 0.41 -18.53
N ALA A 93 -9.46 1.63 -18.36
CA ALA A 93 -9.30 2.57 -19.46
C ALA A 93 -10.56 2.80 -20.25
N ALA A 94 -11.69 2.77 -19.59
CA ALA A 94 -12.97 2.84 -20.31
C ALA A 94 -13.27 4.23 -20.84
N SER A 95 -12.84 5.28 -20.18
CA SER A 95 -13.19 6.64 -20.57
C SER A 95 -11.95 7.41 -20.98
N VAL A 96 -12.09 8.18 -22.04
CA VAL A 96 -11.02 9.03 -22.51
C VAL A 96 -10.75 10.14 -21.52
N GLY A 97 -9.52 10.52 -21.37
CA GLY A 97 -9.12 11.64 -20.52
C GLY A 97 -8.05 11.26 -19.53
N ALA A 98 -7.56 12.24 -18.81
CA ALA A 98 -6.56 12.01 -17.79
C ALA A 98 -7.18 11.31 -16.60
N PHE A 99 -6.41 10.48 -15.94
CA PHE A 99 -6.89 9.80 -14.74
C PHE A 99 -5.80 9.80 -13.69
N ASN A 100 -6.26 9.74 -12.45
CA ASN A 100 -5.36 9.63 -11.30
C ASN A 100 -6.18 8.90 -10.25
N LYS A 101 -5.85 7.65 -10.02
CA LYS A 101 -6.65 6.81 -9.13
C LYS A 101 -5.83 6.36 -7.95
N ALA A 102 -6.46 6.31 -6.79
CA ALA A 102 -5.81 5.89 -5.57
C ALA A 102 -6.21 4.47 -5.24
N VAL A 103 -5.26 3.72 -4.71
CA VAL A 103 -5.50 2.39 -4.19
C VAL A 103 -5.05 2.43 -2.75
N THR A 104 -5.96 2.16 -1.83
CA THR A 104 -5.67 2.22 -0.41
C THR A 104 -5.47 0.82 0.12
N VAL A 105 -4.32 0.58 0.70
CA VAL A 105 -3.96 -0.73 1.24
C VAL A 105 -4.09 -0.66 2.75
N THR A 106 -4.84 -1.57 3.34
CA THR A 106 -5.00 -1.65 4.77
C THR A 106 -4.24 -2.88 5.27
N ALA A 107 -3.38 -2.67 6.24
CA ALA A 107 -2.55 -3.74 6.77
C ALA A 107 -2.12 -3.38 8.18
N ASN A 108 -1.42 -4.30 8.84
CA ASN A 108 -0.90 -4.03 10.19
C ASN A 108 0.40 -3.24 10.10
N ILE A 109 0.31 -2.05 9.55
CA ILE A 109 1.45 -1.15 9.35
C ILE A 109 1.17 0.16 10.08
N PRO A 110 2.16 1.01 10.25
CA PRO A 110 1.91 2.30 10.90
C PRO A 110 0.82 3.04 10.15
N ASN A 111 -0.04 3.70 10.88
CA ASN A 111 -1.20 4.41 10.39
C ASN A 111 -2.28 3.48 9.82
N GLY A 112 -2.01 2.20 9.72
CA GLY A 112 -3.01 1.24 9.27
C GLY A 112 -3.22 1.18 7.77
N THR A 113 -2.84 2.19 7.03
CA THR A 113 -3.07 2.22 5.58
C THR A 113 -1.93 2.89 4.86
N VAL A 114 -1.83 2.61 3.58
CA VAL A 114 -0.91 3.32 2.71
C VAL A 114 -1.62 3.47 1.38
N GLN A 115 -1.38 4.59 0.71
CA GLN A 115 -2.03 4.84 -0.57
C GLN A 115 -1.04 4.78 -1.69
N LEU A 116 -1.48 4.17 -2.78
CA LEU A 116 -0.70 4.07 -4.01
C LEU A 116 -1.51 4.76 -5.09
N PHE A 117 -0.83 5.29 -6.09
CA PHE A 117 -1.51 6.05 -7.13
C PHE A 117 -1.10 5.59 -8.50
N ILE A 118 -2.06 5.46 -9.40
CA ILE A 118 -1.78 5.24 -10.80
C ILE A 118 -2.40 6.39 -11.56
N LYS A 119 -1.75 6.82 -12.61
CA LYS A 119 -2.25 7.90 -13.41
C LYS A 119 -1.85 7.72 -14.85
N GLY A 120 -2.37 8.54 -15.69
CA GLY A 120 -2.09 8.51 -17.10
C GLY A 120 -3.15 9.24 -17.87
N GLU A 121 -3.15 9.03 -19.17
CA GLU A 121 -4.14 9.65 -20.02
C GLU A 121 -4.66 8.61 -20.99
N VAL A 122 -5.96 8.40 -21.01
CA VAL A 122 -6.59 7.47 -21.93
C VAL A 122 -6.89 8.23 -23.20
N GLN A 123 -6.40 7.71 -24.34
CA GLN A 123 -6.62 8.34 -25.62
C GLN A 123 -7.54 7.49 -26.46
N GLN A 124 -8.34 8.15 -27.28
CA GLN A 124 -9.17 7.44 -28.13
C GLN A 124 -8.36 6.65 -29.09
N ASN A 125 -8.92 5.55 -29.51
CA ASN A 125 -8.21 4.68 -30.31
C ASN A 125 -7.98 5.30 -31.59
N ALA A 126 -7.00 5.60 -31.87
CA ALA A 126 -6.81 6.33 -32.89
C ALA A 126 -7.02 5.92 -34.12
N VAL A 127 -6.85 5.22 -34.26
CA VAL A 127 -6.99 4.85 -35.35
C VAL A 127 -7.69 5.46 -36.08
N VAL A 128 -8.17 5.66 -35.81
CA VAL A 128 -8.94 6.16 -36.38
C VAL A 128 -8.57 6.98 -37.22
N ASN A 129 -8.34 7.04 -37.35
CA ASN A 129 -8.07 7.79 -37.97
C ASN A 129 -7.69 7.85 -38.96
N ASN A 130 -7.70 7.80 -39.23
CA ASN A 130 -7.31 7.87 -40.01
C ASN A 130 -7.68 7.93 -40.89
N LYS A 131 -8.00 8.07 -41.11
CA LYS A 131 -8.26 8.23 -41.91
C LYS A 131 -8.17 8.46 -42.46
#